data_7fc8cff5223c6b052eb3fd8c11b777b7
#
_entry.id   7fc8cff5223c6b052eb3fd8c11b777b7
#
_cell.length_a   1.000
_cell.length_b   1.000
_cell.length_c   1.000
_cell.angle_alpha   90.00
_cell.angle_beta   90.00
_cell.angle_gamma   90.00
#
_symmetry.space_group_name_H-M   'P 1'
#
loop_
_entity.id
_entity.type
_entity.pdbx_description
1 polymer ?
#
loop_
_entity_poly.entity_id
_entity_poly.type
_entity_poly.pdbx_seq_one_letter_code
_entity_poly.pdbx_strand_id
1 'polypeptide(L)'
;MLVGHRDHDEIEGTFGEAPDVTQIVSSAAEVNSLEVPDPDRVAYLTQTTLSLDEARDIIHALKEKFPNIIGPHSQDICYATENRQTAVKNVAHNADLVLVVGSNNSSNSNRLVEVSRNLGTNGYLIDDSEAIDPTWLENVSTVAITAGASAPEILVEGVVNYLRQKGFGSVEEVEVMPENVRFGLPPEIVQAIASAPASAPASV
;
A
#
# COMPACT_ATOMS: atom_id res chain seq x y z
N MET A 1 18.22 7.12 9.73
CA MET A 1 16.84 7.09 10.26
C MET A 1 16.03 6.12 9.45
N LEU A 2 15.23 5.29 10.08
CA LEU A 2 14.31 4.37 9.41
C LEU A 2 12.86 4.80 9.76
N VAL A 3 12.17 5.37 8.80
CA VAL A 3 10.82 5.90 8.96
C VAL A 3 9.81 4.78 8.76
N GLY A 4 9.04 4.44 9.78
CA GLY A 4 8.06 3.36 9.73
C GLY A 4 7.55 2.91 11.09
N HIS A 5 6.67 1.92 11.07
CA HIS A 5 6.06 1.34 12.27
C HIS A 5 6.97 0.28 12.89
N ARG A 6 7.30 0.43 14.17
CA ARG A 6 8.28 -0.42 14.89
C ARG A 6 7.97 -1.92 14.83
N ASP A 7 6.68 -2.26 14.85
CA ASP A 7 6.20 -3.65 14.91
C ASP A 7 5.99 -4.26 13.50
N HIS A 8 6.52 -3.63 12.45
CA HIS A 8 6.39 -4.12 11.09
C HIS A 8 7.62 -4.92 10.67
N ASP A 9 7.41 -6.12 10.09
CA ASP A 9 8.47 -7.06 9.68
C ASP A 9 9.57 -6.41 8.82
N GLU A 10 9.18 -5.51 7.89
CA GLU A 10 10.11 -4.76 7.04
C GLU A 10 11.01 -3.84 7.87
N ILE A 11 10.44 -3.18 8.88
CA ILE A 11 11.20 -2.29 9.77
C ILE A 11 12.11 -3.09 10.67
N GLU A 12 11.61 -4.18 11.25
CA GLU A 12 12.41 -5.07 12.10
C GLU A 12 13.59 -5.66 11.32
N GLY A 13 13.33 -6.17 10.10
CA GLY A 13 14.37 -6.73 9.24
C GLY A 13 15.41 -5.70 8.82
N THR A 14 14.99 -4.52 8.36
CA THR A 14 15.91 -3.45 7.94
C THR A 14 16.72 -2.89 9.11
N PHE A 15 16.08 -2.70 10.27
CA PHE A 15 16.75 -2.27 11.49
C PHE A 15 17.83 -3.26 11.92
N GLY A 16 17.54 -4.57 11.78
CA GLY A 16 18.47 -5.65 12.15
C GLY A 16 19.79 -5.66 11.37
N GLU A 17 19.82 -5.06 10.16
CA GLU A 17 21.07 -4.98 9.37
C GLU A 17 22.09 -4.00 9.94
N ALA A 18 21.67 -2.95 10.66
CA ALA A 18 22.58 -1.96 11.22
C ALA A 18 22.02 -1.31 12.50
N PRO A 19 21.73 -2.08 13.57
CA PRO A 19 21.02 -1.57 14.74
C PRO A 19 21.79 -0.49 15.52
N ASP A 20 23.11 -0.56 15.53
CA ASP A 20 23.97 0.37 16.29
C ASP A 20 23.95 1.81 15.73
N VAL A 21 23.55 1.99 14.46
CA VAL A 21 23.57 3.28 13.77
C VAL A 21 22.20 3.68 13.23
N THR A 22 21.16 2.89 13.50
CA THR A 22 19.80 3.12 13.01
C THR A 22 18.89 3.52 14.17
N GLN A 23 18.06 4.53 13.93
CA GLN A 23 16.96 4.90 14.82
C GLN A 23 15.65 4.84 14.02
N ILE A 24 14.63 4.20 14.61
CA ILE A 24 13.31 4.09 14.01
C ILE A 24 12.49 5.31 14.41
N VAL A 25 11.78 5.90 13.43
CA VAL A 25 10.95 7.10 13.60
C VAL A 25 9.56 6.78 13.08
N SER A 26 8.59 6.77 13.98
CA SER A 26 7.20 6.41 13.65
C SER A 26 6.25 7.61 13.57
N SER A 27 6.70 8.80 13.96
CA SER A 27 5.89 10.02 13.85
C SER A 27 6.75 11.28 13.75
N ALA A 28 6.19 12.36 13.19
CA ALA A 28 6.85 13.66 13.14
C ALA A 28 7.16 14.23 14.53
N ALA A 29 6.35 13.91 15.54
CA ALA A 29 6.58 14.34 16.92
C ALA A 29 7.85 13.74 17.53
N GLU A 30 8.18 12.48 17.19
CA GLU A 30 9.39 11.80 17.67
C GLU A 30 10.66 12.45 17.13
N VAL A 31 10.61 13.11 15.98
CA VAL A 31 11.79 13.74 15.34
C VAL A 31 12.48 14.72 16.29
N ASN A 32 11.72 15.48 17.08
CA ASN A 32 12.28 16.47 18.00
C ASN A 32 13.21 15.86 19.06
N SER A 33 12.96 14.63 19.48
CA SER A 33 13.71 13.91 20.51
C SER A 33 14.93 13.12 19.98
N LEU A 34 15.12 13.05 18.66
CA LEU A 34 16.23 12.32 18.07
C LEU A 34 17.57 12.98 18.41
N GLU A 35 18.53 12.18 18.84
CA GLU A 35 19.90 12.59 19.06
C GLU A 35 20.82 11.76 18.16
N VAL A 36 21.76 12.41 17.49
CA VAL A 36 22.71 11.78 16.58
C VAL A 36 24.14 12.27 16.89
N PRO A 37 25.15 11.42 16.71
CA PRO A 37 26.56 11.82 16.95
C PRO A 37 27.02 12.94 16.02
N ASP A 38 26.54 12.97 14.76
CA ASP A 38 26.93 13.93 13.75
C ASP A 38 25.68 14.33 12.91
N PRO A 39 25.10 15.52 13.13
CA PRO A 39 23.91 15.98 12.40
C PRO A 39 24.11 16.18 10.90
N ASP A 40 25.35 16.34 10.42
CA ASP A 40 25.67 16.51 9.02
C ASP A 40 25.82 15.17 8.28
N ARG A 41 25.81 14.04 9.01
CA ARG A 41 25.98 12.69 8.47
C ARG A 41 24.77 11.81 8.76
N VAL A 42 23.58 12.30 8.42
CA VAL A 42 22.31 11.58 8.61
C VAL A 42 21.71 11.22 7.27
N ALA A 43 21.17 10.01 7.17
CA ALA A 43 20.37 9.57 6.04
C ALA A 43 19.04 8.99 6.55
N TYR A 44 18.04 8.92 5.67
CA TYR A 44 16.79 8.23 5.98
C TYR A 44 16.39 7.26 4.87
N LEU A 45 15.69 6.20 5.27
CA LEU A 45 14.91 5.27 4.44
C LEU A 45 13.50 5.22 4.99
N THR A 46 12.55 4.78 4.18
CA THR A 46 11.15 4.63 4.61
C THR A 46 10.66 3.20 4.42
N GLN A 47 9.73 2.78 5.24
CA GLN A 47 8.92 1.59 5.01
C GLN A 47 8.15 1.76 3.70
N THR A 48 8.08 0.71 2.87
CA THR A 48 7.51 0.76 1.52
C THR A 48 6.00 0.91 1.47
N THR A 49 5.32 0.65 2.60
CA THR A 49 3.85 0.64 2.72
C THR A 49 3.27 1.73 3.62
N LEU A 50 4.04 2.80 3.90
CA LEU A 50 3.55 3.94 4.69
C LEU A 50 2.43 4.71 3.97
N SER A 51 1.66 5.46 4.76
CA SER A 51 0.82 6.53 4.23
C SER A 51 1.71 7.61 3.60
N LEU A 52 1.34 8.06 2.40
CA LEU A 52 2.05 9.14 1.71
C LEU A 52 2.08 10.43 2.53
N ASP A 53 0.97 10.73 3.22
CA ASP A 53 0.86 11.95 4.03
C ASP A 53 1.71 11.85 5.30
N GLU A 54 1.65 10.70 5.99
CA GLU A 54 2.45 10.43 7.19
C GLU A 54 3.96 10.46 6.88
N ALA A 55 4.38 9.78 5.81
CA ALA A 55 5.78 9.78 5.39
C ALA A 55 6.27 11.19 5.04
N ARG A 56 5.46 11.98 4.32
CA ARG A 56 5.77 13.37 3.98
C ARG A 56 5.98 14.22 5.23
N ASP A 57 5.11 14.10 6.23
CA ASP A 57 5.17 14.91 7.44
C ASP A 57 6.39 14.56 8.28
N ILE A 58 6.73 13.26 8.40
CA ILE A 58 7.95 12.82 9.09
C ILE A 58 9.21 13.28 8.35
N ILE A 59 9.25 13.11 7.01
CA ILE A 59 10.40 13.53 6.20
C ILE A 59 10.59 15.04 6.27
N HIS A 60 9.49 15.81 6.28
CA HIS A 60 9.56 17.27 6.44
C HIS A 60 10.21 17.64 7.78
N ALA A 61 9.75 17.09 8.87
CA ALA A 61 10.31 17.31 10.20
C ALA A 61 11.80 16.89 10.29
N LEU A 62 12.16 15.75 9.66
CA LEU A 62 13.56 15.32 9.58
C LEU A 62 14.43 16.31 8.83
N LYS A 63 13.97 16.87 7.70
CA LYS A 63 14.70 17.88 6.91
C LYS A 63 14.82 19.23 7.63
N GLU A 64 13.82 19.61 8.42
CA GLU A 64 13.92 20.80 9.28
C GLU A 64 14.98 20.62 10.39
N LYS A 65 15.01 19.45 11.03
CA LYS A 65 15.97 19.18 12.10
C LYS A 65 17.38 18.91 11.59
N PHE A 66 17.50 18.20 10.46
CA PHE A 66 18.77 17.82 9.83
C PHE A 66 18.83 18.35 8.39
N PRO A 67 19.21 19.62 8.16
CA PRO A 67 19.15 20.24 6.83
C PRO A 67 19.98 19.52 5.75
N ASN A 68 21.02 18.79 6.14
CA ASN A 68 21.91 18.04 5.25
C ASN A 68 21.56 16.56 5.15
N ILE A 69 20.36 16.14 5.65
CA ILE A 69 19.93 14.75 5.62
C ILE A 69 19.83 14.21 4.19
N ILE A 70 20.38 13.03 3.97
CA ILE A 70 20.36 12.36 2.67
C ILE A 70 19.16 11.42 2.63
N GLY A 71 18.31 11.60 1.65
CA GLY A 71 17.22 10.67 1.34
C GLY A 71 17.61 9.63 0.29
N PRO A 72 16.76 8.65 0.02
CA PRO A 72 16.96 7.67 -1.03
C PRO A 72 17.00 8.34 -2.42
N HIS A 73 17.71 7.70 -3.37
CA HIS A 73 17.79 8.20 -4.76
C HIS A 73 16.47 8.14 -5.52
N SER A 74 15.58 7.24 -5.13
CA SER A 74 14.21 7.08 -5.62
C SER A 74 13.26 7.09 -4.44
N GLN A 75 11.96 7.21 -4.70
CA GLN A 75 10.97 7.06 -3.63
C GLN A 75 11.00 5.63 -3.08
N ASP A 76 11.13 5.48 -1.77
CA ASP A 76 11.12 4.17 -1.11
C ASP A 76 9.72 3.58 -1.04
N ILE A 77 8.68 4.44 -0.99
CA ILE A 77 7.30 3.96 -1.01
C ILE A 77 7.05 3.27 -2.34
N CYS A 78 6.59 2.03 -2.27
CA CYS A 78 6.33 1.22 -3.45
C CYS A 78 5.30 1.91 -4.37
N TYR A 79 5.57 1.97 -5.68
CA TYR A 79 4.66 2.57 -6.67
C TYR A 79 3.23 2.02 -6.57
N ALA A 80 3.08 0.72 -6.28
CA ALA A 80 1.76 0.11 -6.10
C ALA A 80 1.04 0.65 -4.86
N THR A 81 1.76 0.96 -3.79
CA THR A 81 1.22 1.62 -2.59
C THR A 81 0.80 3.05 -2.91
N GLU A 82 1.63 3.80 -3.63
CA GLU A 82 1.36 5.19 -4.02
C GLU A 82 0.13 5.27 -4.94
N ASN A 83 0.08 4.46 -6.00
CA ASN A 83 -1.02 4.44 -6.96
C ASN A 83 -2.35 4.12 -6.27
N ARG A 84 -2.37 3.11 -5.40
CA ARG A 84 -3.59 2.70 -4.70
C ARG A 84 -4.07 3.73 -3.69
N GLN A 85 -3.18 4.34 -2.92
CA GLN A 85 -3.57 5.44 -2.02
C GLN A 85 -4.11 6.64 -2.81
N THR A 86 -3.48 6.98 -3.94
CA THR A 86 -3.95 8.04 -4.82
C THR A 86 -5.33 7.70 -5.40
N ALA A 87 -5.55 6.45 -5.82
CA ALA A 87 -6.86 6.01 -6.30
C ALA A 87 -7.93 6.13 -5.21
N VAL A 88 -7.67 5.66 -4.00
CA VAL A 88 -8.60 5.81 -2.86
C VAL A 88 -8.91 7.28 -2.59
N LYS A 89 -7.90 8.16 -2.59
CA LYS A 89 -8.11 9.59 -2.38
C LYS A 89 -9.05 10.20 -3.43
N ASN A 90 -8.98 9.74 -4.67
CA ASN A 90 -9.84 10.22 -5.75
C ASN A 90 -11.29 9.74 -5.63
N VAL A 91 -11.49 8.47 -5.25
CA VAL A 91 -12.85 7.88 -5.24
C VAL A 91 -13.58 8.08 -3.91
N ALA A 92 -12.87 8.17 -2.78
CA ALA A 92 -13.48 8.24 -1.46
C ALA A 92 -14.40 9.45 -1.27
N HIS A 93 -14.07 10.61 -1.85
CA HIS A 93 -14.89 11.82 -1.73
C HIS A 93 -16.27 11.69 -2.40
N ASN A 94 -16.43 10.78 -3.36
CA ASN A 94 -17.65 10.56 -4.11
C ASN A 94 -18.37 9.27 -3.71
N ALA A 95 -17.89 8.59 -2.67
CA ALA A 95 -18.45 7.35 -2.16
C ALA A 95 -18.98 7.52 -0.73
N ASP A 96 -20.06 6.81 -0.40
CA ASP A 96 -20.58 6.73 0.96
C ASP A 96 -19.82 5.67 1.79
N LEU A 97 -19.20 4.71 1.09
CA LEU A 97 -18.50 3.57 1.66
C LEU A 97 -17.32 3.17 0.78
N VAL A 98 -16.19 2.80 1.37
CA VAL A 98 -15.04 2.18 0.70
C VAL A 98 -14.86 0.76 1.21
N LEU A 99 -14.86 -0.22 0.31
CA LEU A 99 -14.49 -1.61 0.60
C LEU A 99 -13.09 -1.88 0.04
N VAL A 100 -12.21 -2.33 0.90
CA VAL A 100 -10.83 -2.70 0.54
C VAL A 100 -10.71 -4.21 0.59
N VAL A 101 -10.51 -4.84 -0.56
CA VAL A 101 -10.28 -6.28 -0.65
C VAL A 101 -8.81 -6.57 -0.31
N GLY A 102 -8.58 -7.35 0.74
CA GLY A 102 -7.23 -7.68 1.19
C GLY A 102 -7.20 -8.33 2.57
N SER A 103 -6.05 -8.85 2.95
CA SER A 103 -5.86 -9.51 4.24
C SER A 103 -5.55 -8.52 5.36
N ASN A 104 -5.99 -8.83 6.57
CA ASN A 104 -5.64 -8.10 7.80
C ASN A 104 -4.13 -8.02 8.06
N ASN A 105 -3.35 -8.96 7.54
CA ASN A 105 -1.89 -8.98 7.64
C ASN A 105 -1.21 -8.06 6.62
N SER A 106 -1.95 -7.51 5.66
CA SER A 106 -1.40 -6.63 4.63
C SER A 106 -1.37 -5.19 5.12
N SER A 107 -0.16 -4.68 5.38
CA SER A 107 0.06 -3.28 5.73
C SER A 107 -0.51 -2.33 4.66
N ASN A 108 -0.26 -2.61 3.38
CA ASN A 108 -0.83 -1.83 2.29
C ASN A 108 -2.37 -1.79 2.32
N SER A 109 -3.05 -2.94 2.53
CA SER A 109 -4.51 -2.98 2.56
C SER A 109 -5.09 -2.21 3.75
N ASN A 110 -4.50 -2.37 4.94
CA ASN A 110 -4.89 -1.59 6.13
C ASN A 110 -4.74 -0.09 5.88
N ARG A 111 -3.65 0.32 5.21
CA ARG A 111 -3.39 1.72 4.90
C ARG A 111 -4.45 2.33 3.99
N LEU A 112 -4.99 1.58 3.02
CA LEU A 112 -6.08 2.07 2.16
C LEU A 112 -7.36 2.35 2.95
N VAL A 113 -7.67 1.52 3.95
CA VAL A 113 -8.79 1.76 4.89
C VAL A 113 -8.57 3.04 5.69
N GLU A 114 -7.37 3.24 6.20
CA GLU A 114 -7.03 4.45 6.97
C GLU A 114 -7.13 5.70 6.11
N VAL A 115 -6.63 5.66 4.86
CA VAL A 115 -6.74 6.78 3.91
C VAL A 115 -8.20 7.16 3.69
N SER A 116 -9.09 6.19 3.46
CA SER A 116 -10.52 6.50 3.28
C SER A 116 -11.15 7.14 4.53
N ARG A 117 -10.83 6.62 5.72
CA ARG A 117 -11.33 7.15 7.00
C ARG A 117 -10.81 8.55 7.29
N ASN A 118 -9.55 8.83 7.00
CA ASN A 118 -8.95 10.16 7.16
C ASN A 118 -9.61 11.21 6.25
N LEU A 119 -10.21 10.78 5.14
CA LEU A 119 -10.99 11.61 4.24
C LEU A 119 -12.47 11.76 4.67
N GLY A 120 -12.86 11.12 5.76
CA GLY A 120 -14.23 11.17 6.30
C GLY A 120 -15.19 10.14 5.71
N THR A 121 -14.71 9.21 4.86
CA THR A 121 -15.51 8.14 4.27
C THR A 121 -15.29 6.84 5.03
N ASN A 122 -16.37 6.14 5.40
CA ASN A 122 -16.25 4.85 6.07
C ASN A 122 -15.52 3.85 5.17
N GLY A 123 -14.50 3.19 5.72
CA GLY A 123 -13.70 2.18 5.03
C GLY A 123 -13.65 0.88 5.82
N TYR A 124 -13.81 -0.25 5.14
CA TYR A 124 -13.70 -1.57 5.73
C TYR A 124 -12.79 -2.47 4.91
N LEU A 125 -11.93 -3.21 5.63
CA LEU A 125 -11.11 -4.26 5.06
C LEU A 125 -11.90 -5.55 5.06
N ILE A 126 -11.92 -6.23 3.93
CA ILE A 126 -12.63 -7.50 3.73
C ILE A 126 -11.73 -8.50 3.01
N ASP A 127 -11.71 -9.74 3.45
CA ASP A 127 -10.99 -10.80 2.74
C ASP A 127 -11.72 -11.18 1.43
N ASP A 128 -13.05 -11.19 1.44
CA ASP A 128 -13.92 -11.49 0.30
C ASP A 128 -15.34 -10.92 0.51
N SER A 129 -16.27 -11.28 -0.38
CA SER A 129 -17.66 -10.84 -0.31
C SER A 129 -18.45 -11.37 0.89
N GLU A 130 -18.05 -12.48 1.50
CA GLU A 130 -18.74 -13.06 2.66
C GLU A 130 -18.48 -12.26 3.93
N ALA A 131 -17.36 -11.52 3.97
CA ALA A 131 -16.99 -10.65 5.07
C ALA A 131 -17.77 -9.31 5.10
N ILE A 132 -18.61 -9.02 4.09
CA ILE A 132 -19.39 -7.79 4.06
C ILE A 132 -20.56 -7.88 5.03
N ASP A 133 -20.56 -7.03 6.06
CA ASP A 133 -21.73 -6.87 6.92
C ASP A 133 -22.84 -6.11 6.15
N PRO A 134 -24.02 -6.70 5.95
CA PRO A 134 -25.12 -6.05 5.26
C PRO A 134 -25.53 -4.71 5.87
N THR A 135 -25.30 -4.48 7.15
CA THR A 135 -25.63 -3.22 7.82
C THR A 135 -24.78 -2.05 7.33
N TRP A 136 -23.58 -2.32 6.80
CA TRP A 136 -22.74 -1.26 6.22
C TRP A 136 -23.33 -0.67 4.93
N LEU A 137 -24.22 -1.40 4.29
CA LEU A 137 -24.88 -0.99 3.05
C LEU A 137 -26.18 -0.22 3.28
N GLU A 138 -26.62 -0.04 4.54
CA GLU A 138 -27.83 0.70 4.87
C GLU A 138 -27.64 2.19 4.60
N ASN A 139 -28.54 2.79 3.82
CA ASN A 139 -28.49 4.19 3.39
C ASN A 139 -27.24 4.57 2.57
N VAL A 140 -26.59 3.58 1.95
CA VAL A 140 -25.44 3.75 1.05
C VAL A 140 -25.95 3.72 -0.40
N SER A 141 -25.59 4.72 -1.17
CA SER A 141 -25.91 4.83 -2.60
C SER A 141 -24.73 4.50 -3.49
N THR A 142 -23.52 4.81 -3.03
CA THR A 142 -22.30 4.64 -3.80
C THR A 142 -21.24 3.92 -2.95
N VAL A 143 -20.77 2.78 -3.47
CA VAL A 143 -19.70 2.00 -2.86
C VAL A 143 -18.46 2.05 -3.76
N ALA A 144 -17.34 2.56 -3.25
CA ALA A 144 -16.06 2.41 -3.90
C ALA A 144 -15.42 1.08 -3.49
N ILE A 145 -14.85 0.37 -4.45
CA ILE A 145 -14.12 -0.88 -4.23
C ILE A 145 -12.68 -0.65 -4.65
N THR A 146 -11.76 -1.03 -3.79
CA THR A 146 -10.33 -1.09 -4.09
C THR A 146 -9.74 -2.37 -3.53
N ALA A 147 -8.49 -2.66 -3.87
CA ALA A 147 -7.83 -3.87 -3.42
C ALA A 147 -6.37 -3.61 -3.01
N GLY A 148 -5.87 -4.40 -2.08
CA GLY A 148 -4.44 -4.45 -1.79
C GLY A 148 -3.64 -4.94 -3.00
N ALA A 149 -2.34 -4.58 -3.05
CA ALA A 149 -1.46 -4.88 -4.18
C ALA A 149 -1.36 -6.36 -4.54
N SER A 150 -1.55 -7.24 -3.57
CA SER A 150 -1.49 -8.71 -3.75
C SER A 150 -2.85 -9.41 -3.70
N ALA A 151 -3.95 -8.66 -3.65
CA ALA A 151 -5.29 -9.24 -3.64
C ALA A 151 -5.61 -9.84 -5.01
N PRO A 152 -6.11 -11.10 -5.08
CA PRO A 152 -6.51 -11.72 -6.33
C PRO A 152 -7.74 -11.01 -6.94
N GLU A 153 -7.72 -10.78 -8.25
CA GLU A 153 -8.82 -10.14 -8.99
C GLU A 153 -10.15 -10.85 -8.80
N ILE A 154 -10.15 -12.17 -8.73
CA ILE A 154 -11.36 -12.98 -8.52
C ILE A 154 -12.13 -12.61 -7.25
N LEU A 155 -11.46 -12.14 -6.20
CA LEU A 155 -12.10 -11.69 -4.97
C LEU A 155 -12.78 -10.34 -5.17
N VAL A 156 -12.16 -9.44 -5.94
CA VAL A 156 -12.75 -8.14 -6.32
C VAL A 156 -14.02 -8.36 -7.15
N GLU A 157 -13.93 -9.23 -8.16
CA GLU A 157 -15.11 -9.63 -8.96
C GLU A 157 -16.23 -10.21 -8.10
N GLY A 158 -15.87 -11.03 -7.09
CA GLY A 158 -16.81 -11.58 -6.11
C GLY A 158 -17.56 -10.49 -5.35
N VAL A 159 -16.85 -9.47 -4.88
CA VAL A 159 -17.44 -8.30 -4.19
C VAL A 159 -18.35 -7.49 -5.12
N VAL A 160 -17.93 -7.24 -6.35
CA VAL A 160 -18.76 -6.56 -7.36
C VAL A 160 -20.06 -7.32 -7.62
N ASN A 161 -19.98 -8.64 -7.78
CA ASN A 161 -21.15 -9.49 -8.02
C ASN A 161 -22.10 -9.52 -6.82
N TYR A 162 -21.56 -9.57 -5.59
CA TYR A 162 -22.35 -9.48 -4.37
C TYR A 162 -23.12 -8.14 -4.30
N LEU A 163 -22.45 -7.03 -4.55
CA LEU A 163 -23.10 -5.71 -4.52
C LEU A 163 -24.17 -5.55 -5.59
N ARG A 164 -23.94 -6.12 -6.79
CA ARG A 164 -25.00 -6.17 -7.83
C ARG A 164 -26.26 -6.87 -7.35
N GLN A 165 -26.12 -8.00 -6.61
CA GLN A 165 -27.25 -8.72 -6.03
C GLN A 165 -27.96 -7.91 -4.92
N LYS A 166 -27.26 -6.97 -4.29
CA LYS A 166 -27.81 -6.05 -3.28
C LYS A 166 -28.44 -4.78 -3.87
N GLY A 167 -28.44 -4.64 -5.20
CA GLY A 167 -29.10 -3.53 -5.89
C GLY A 167 -28.17 -2.43 -6.42
N PHE A 168 -26.85 -2.57 -6.26
CA PHE A 168 -25.87 -1.67 -6.87
C PHE A 168 -25.65 -2.07 -8.33
N GLY A 169 -26.50 -1.56 -9.23
CA GLY A 169 -26.56 -2.03 -10.63
C GLY A 169 -25.56 -1.38 -11.57
N SER A 170 -25.06 -0.17 -11.27
CA SER A 170 -24.08 0.54 -12.09
C SER A 170 -22.67 0.29 -11.56
N VAL A 171 -21.76 -0.07 -12.45
CA VAL A 171 -20.32 -0.25 -12.12
C VAL A 171 -19.51 0.61 -13.07
N GLU A 172 -18.66 1.44 -12.52
CA GLU A 172 -17.69 2.27 -13.23
C GLU A 172 -16.29 1.89 -12.79
N GLU A 173 -15.40 1.64 -13.73
CA GLU A 173 -13.99 1.44 -13.47
C GLU A 173 -13.27 2.78 -13.54
N VAL A 174 -12.59 3.15 -12.45
CA VAL A 174 -11.88 4.44 -12.34
C VAL A 174 -10.39 4.18 -12.42
N GLU A 175 -9.80 4.45 -13.58
CA GLU A 175 -8.36 4.44 -13.76
C GLU A 175 -7.78 5.81 -13.37
N VAL A 176 -6.97 5.84 -12.32
CA VAL A 176 -6.37 7.10 -11.82
C VAL A 176 -4.96 7.28 -12.34
N MET A 177 -4.19 6.19 -12.41
CA MET A 177 -2.82 6.19 -12.92
C MET A 177 -2.53 4.94 -13.72
N PRO A 178 -1.98 5.05 -14.94
CA PRO A 178 -1.62 3.89 -15.74
C PRO A 178 -0.44 3.16 -15.10
N GLU A 179 -0.57 1.86 -14.87
CA GLU A 179 0.52 1.00 -14.40
C GLU A 179 1.22 0.34 -15.58
N ASN A 180 2.42 0.84 -15.91
CA ASN A 180 3.24 0.29 -17.00
C ASN A 180 4.42 -0.54 -16.49
N VAL A 181 4.46 -0.87 -15.20
CA VAL A 181 5.55 -1.63 -14.59
C VAL A 181 5.40 -3.11 -14.90
N ARG A 182 6.42 -3.69 -15.55
CA ARG A 182 6.51 -5.12 -15.82
C ARG A 182 7.79 -5.67 -15.22
N PHE A 183 7.64 -6.67 -14.36
CA PHE A 183 8.78 -7.40 -13.83
C PHE A 183 9.15 -8.53 -14.79
N GLY A 184 10.43 -8.56 -15.21
CA GLY A 184 10.97 -9.68 -15.98
C GLY A 184 11.15 -10.92 -15.11
N LEU A 185 11.19 -12.09 -15.75
CA LEU A 185 11.59 -13.30 -15.05
C LEU A 185 13.09 -13.23 -14.70
N PRO A 186 13.54 -13.85 -13.60
CA PRO A 186 14.95 -13.99 -13.30
C PRO A 186 15.71 -14.62 -14.49
N PRO A 187 16.96 -14.19 -14.75
CA PRO A 187 17.73 -14.66 -15.90
C PRO A 187 17.85 -16.19 -15.97
N GLU A 188 17.96 -16.86 -14.82
CA GLU A 188 18.06 -18.31 -14.73
C GLU A 188 16.79 -19.00 -15.22
N ILE A 189 15.62 -18.43 -14.92
CA ILE A 189 14.32 -18.95 -15.37
C ILE A 189 14.16 -18.72 -16.89
N VAL A 190 14.56 -17.55 -17.40
CA VAL A 190 14.53 -17.27 -18.83
C VAL A 190 15.40 -18.28 -19.59
N GLN A 191 16.61 -18.58 -19.09
CA GLN A 191 17.51 -19.57 -19.68
C GLN A 191 16.94 -20.99 -19.62
N ALA A 192 16.32 -21.37 -18.50
CA ALA A 192 15.67 -22.65 -18.33
C ALA A 192 14.52 -22.86 -19.32
N ILE A 193 13.67 -21.84 -19.49
CA ILE A 193 12.57 -21.86 -20.47
C ILE A 193 13.10 -21.96 -21.90
N ALA A 194 14.15 -21.20 -22.25
CA ALA A 194 14.76 -21.23 -23.57
C ALA A 194 15.45 -22.59 -23.88
N SER A 195 15.89 -23.30 -22.86
CA SER A 195 16.56 -24.60 -22.94
C SER A 195 15.59 -25.79 -22.87
N ALA A 196 14.34 -25.55 -22.49
CA ALA A 196 13.34 -26.62 -22.39
C ALA A 196 12.98 -27.14 -23.78
N PRO A 197 12.99 -28.48 -24.02
CA PRO A 197 12.53 -29.03 -25.27
C PRO A 197 11.07 -28.64 -25.50
N ALA A 198 10.76 -28.20 -26.75
CA ALA A 198 9.39 -27.85 -27.10
C ALA A 198 8.44 -29.00 -26.73
N SER A 199 7.57 -28.82 -25.75
CA SER A 199 6.58 -29.83 -25.41
C SER A 199 5.69 -30.10 -26.63
N ALA A 200 5.61 -31.35 -27.05
CA ALA A 200 4.69 -31.75 -28.09
C ALA A 200 3.26 -31.31 -27.74
N PRO A 201 2.45 -30.85 -28.70
CA PRO A 201 1.09 -30.44 -28.42
C PRO A 201 0.34 -31.63 -27.81
N ALA A 202 -0.33 -31.39 -26.67
CA ALA A 202 -1.20 -32.38 -26.07
C ALA A 202 -2.26 -32.78 -27.11
N SER A 203 -2.21 -34.01 -27.58
CA SER A 203 -3.25 -34.59 -28.41
C SER A 203 -4.50 -34.72 -27.55
N VAL A 204 -5.58 -34.13 -28.03
CA VAL A 204 -6.94 -34.13 -27.52
C VAL A 204 -7.51 -35.57 -27.49
#